data_75da596e2dca0ee627d8a968eb06a6b3
#
_entry.id   75da596e2dca0ee627d8a968eb06a6b3
#
_cell.length_a   1.000
_cell.length_b   1.000
_cell.length_c   1.000
_cell.angle_alpha   90.00
_cell.angle_beta   90.00
_cell.angle_gamma   90.00
#
_symmetry.space_group_name_H-M   'P 1'
#
loop_
_entity.id
_entity.type
_entity.pdbx_description
1 polymer ?
#
loop_
_entity_poly.entity_id
_entity_poly.type
_entity_poly.pdbx_seq_one_letter_code
_entity_poly.pdbx_strand_id
1 'polypeptide(L)'
;LVVAVGFLLADAMAEVAAQFPDQKFAIIDVTWLGKPNLMEIGYEENKGSALVGALSSMVAAHYGYDKIGIVLGIEIPVLYKFEAGYRFGMHWGNAKYAEVTGKKADVGLLWTYTGTFSDIAKGKVATEAMLAQGAGLIYNVAGPLGIGDLEAITEHLEAKGKSAGPPFMIGVDANQDYLGDGHRVLASMMKRVDLGVYSAIESVVNGTFKGGVQILGPHNGGIAMSGKQDLADFIEFGVSGGAIESSDRDQISSNWIAMRDAIPGWIWDAVTELQGQISSGAAEVPCGWCADTIGDIRAKYPD
;
A
#
# COMPACT_ATOMS: atom_id res chain seq x y z
N LEU A 1 2.78 -27.22 10.22
CA LEU A 1 2.25 -25.87 10.15
C LEU A 1 1.20 -25.76 9.04
N VAL A 2 0.08 -25.13 9.32
CA VAL A 2 -0.92 -24.70 8.33
C VAL A 2 -0.95 -23.19 8.34
N VAL A 3 -0.88 -22.55 7.16
CA VAL A 3 -0.87 -21.10 7.03
C VAL A 3 -2.09 -20.63 6.23
N ALA A 4 -2.82 -19.67 6.76
CA ALA A 4 -3.87 -18.95 6.05
C ALA A 4 -3.41 -17.51 5.76
N VAL A 5 -3.73 -17.01 4.59
CA VAL A 5 -3.38 -15.64 4.19
C VAL A 5 -4.65 -14.83 3.98
N GLY A 6 -4.81 -13.80 4.82
CA GLY A 6 -5.91 -12.86 4.74
C GLY A 6 -7.00 -13.07 5.81
N PHE A 7 -7.56 -11.95 6.25
CA PHE A 7 -8.56 -11.87 7.33
C PHE A 7 -9.90 -12.55 7.01
N LEU A 8 -10.22 -12.78 5.74
CA LEU A 8 -11.46 -13.50 5.35
C LEU A 8 -11.46 -14.96 5.79
N LEU A 9 -10.30 -15.51 6.17
CA LEU A 9 -10.16 -16.85 6.69
C LEU A 9 -10.19 -16.92 8.23
N ALA A 10 -10.41 -15.80 8.92
CA ALA A 10 -10.32 -15.72 10.37
C ALA A 10 -11.26 -16.69 11.10
N ASP A 11 -12.53 -16.72 10.73
CA ASP A 11 -13.53 -17.59 11.39
C ASP A 11 -13.21 -19.07 11.18
N ALA A 12 -12.89 -19.46 9.96
CA ALA A 12 -12.50 -20.84 9.64
C ALA A 12 -11.22 -21.24 10.39
N MET A 13 -10.24 -20.32 10.48
CA MET A 13 -9.00 -20.59 11.22
C MET A 13 -9.25 -20.72 12.72
N ALA A 14 -10.14 -19.91 13.31
CA ALA A 14 -10.50 -20.00 14.72
C ALA A 14 -11.13 -21.34 15.07
N GLU A 15 -12.02 -21.83 14.18
CA GLU A 15 -12.68 -23.12 14.35
C GLU A 15 -11.67 -24.30 14.24
N VAL A 16 -10.88 -24.31 13.15
CA VAL A 16 -9.93 -25.41 12.92
C VAL A 16 -8.82 -25.45 13.96
N ALA A 17 -8.30 -24.29 14.39
CA ALA A 17 -7.30 -24.23 15.45
C ALA A 17 -7.81 -24.78 16.78
N ALA A 18 -9.09 -24.58 17.09
CA ALA A 18 -9.72 -25.15 18.30
C ALA A 18 -9.92 -26.67 18.20
N GLN A 19 -10.22 -27.20 17.01
CA GLN A 19 -10.40 -28.64 16.78
C GLN A 19 -9.09 -29.46 16.82
N PHE A 20 -7.97 -28.81 16.48
CA PHE A 20 -6.65 -29.47 16.38
C PHE A 20 -5.61 -28.77 17.27
N PRO A 21 -5.70 -28.91 18.61
CA PRO A 21 -4.86 -28.15 19.56
C PRO A 21 -3.35 -28.45 19.45
N ASP A 22 -2.97 -29.62 18.98
CA ASP A 22 -1.57 -30.02 18.79
C ASP A 22 -0.99 -29.56 17.44
N GLN A 23 -1.85 -29.12 16.50
CA GLN A 23 -1.43 -28.59 15.21
C GLN A 23 -1.05 -27.11 15.35
N LYS A 24 0.06 -26.74 14.73
CA LYS A 24 0.49 -25.32 14.66
C LYS A 24 -0.14 -24.65 13.45
N PHE A 25 -0.66 -23.43 13.67
CA PHE A 25 -1.30 -22.61 12.67
C PHE A 25 -0.66 -21.22 12.62
N ALA A 26 -0.74 -20.56 11.47
CA ALA A 26 -0.45 -19.14 11.33
C ALA A 26 -1.50 -18.47 10.43
N ILE A 27 -1.83 -17.23 10.70
CA ILE A 27 -2.74 -16.43 9.88
C ILE A 27 -2.20 -15.02 9.69
N ILE A 28 -2.29 -14.53 8.45
CA ILE A 28 -1.90 -13.18 8.06
C ILE A 28 -3.11 -12.23 8.16
N ASP A 29 -2.86 -10.99 8.57
CA ASP A 29 -3.86 -9.90 8.70
C ASP A 29 -4.90 -10.10 9.81
N VAL A 30 -4.59 -10.92 10.80
CA VAL A 30 -5.46 -11.20 11.93
C VAL A 30 -4.68 -11.05 13.23
N THR A 31 -5.30 -10.42 14.25
CA THR A 31 -4.66 -10.16 15.55
C THR A 31 -5.65 -10.26 16.71
N TRP A 32 -6.76 -10.97 16.55
CA TRP A 32 -7.87 -10.97 17.53
C TRP A 32 -8.46 -12.34 17.89
N LEU A 33 -7.88 -13.45 17.41
CA LEU A 33 -8.43 -14.79 17.64
C LEU A 33 -7.95 -15.41 18.98
N GLY A 34 -6.73 -15.11 19.41
CA GLY A 34 -6.19 -15.48 20.72
C GLY A 34 -6.06 -16.99 20.96
N LYS A 35 -5.80 -17.81 19.94
CA LYS A 35 -5.63 -19.26 20.11
C LYS A 35 -4.18 -19.61 20.44
N PRO A 36 -3.92 -20.53 21.43
CA PRO A 36 -2.58 -20.82 21.90
C PRO A 36 -1.67 -21.50 20.85
N ASN A 37 -2.26 -22.19 19.86
CA ASN A 37 -1.57 -22.88 18.79
C ASN A 37 -1.60 -22.10 17.44
N LEU A 38 -2.01 -20.83 17.49
CA LEU A 38 -2.14 -19.96 16.31
C LEU A 38 -1.21 -18.75 16.45
N MET A 39 -0.30 -18.57 15.50
CA MET A 39 0.48 -17.34 15.31
C MET A 39 -0.35 -16.37 14.46
N GLU A 40 -0.69 -15.23 15.03
CA GLU A 40 -1.47 -14.18 14.37
C GLU A 40 -0.52 -13.05 13.94
N ILE A 41 -0.44 -12.78 12.63
CA ILE A 41 0.53 -11.85 12.07
C ILE A 41 -0.21 -10.63 11.52
N GLY A 42 -0.05 -9.51 12.20
CA GLY A 42 -0.55 -8.20 11.79
C GLY A 42 0.55 -7.29 11.28
N TYR A 43 0.15 -6.19 10.65
CA TYR A 43 1.07 -5.22 10.07
C TYR A 43 0.76 -3.79 10.50
N GLU A 44 1.78 -2.92 10.43
CA GLU A 44 1.65 -1.48 10.65
C GLU A 44 1.39 -0.76 9.31
N GLU A 45 0.28 -1.12 8.64
CA GLU A 45 -0.10 -0.62 7.32
C GLU A 45 -0.23 0.91 7.30
N ASN A 46 -0.63 1.52 8.41
CA ASN A 46 -0.68 2.97 8.56
C ASN A 46 0.68 3.63 8.28
N LYS A 47 1.76 3.02 8.75
CA LYS A 47 3.11 3.58 8.57
C LYS A 47 3.55 3.59 7.11
N GLY A 48 3.28 2.50 6.37
CA GLY A 48 3.57 2.44 4.94
C GLY A 48 2.68 3.38 4.13
N SER A 49 1.39 3.43 4.47
CA SER A 49 0.44 4.34 3.82
C SER A 49 0.78 5.81 4.04
N ALA A 50 1.39 6.16 5.19
CA ALA A 50 1.89 7.52 5.43
C ALA A 50 3.00 7.92 4.44
N LEU A 51 3.91 7.01 4.10
CA LEU A 51 4.98 7.27 3.13
C LEU A 51 4.40 7.55 1.74
N VAL A 52 3.51 6.68 1.26
CA VAL A 52 2.91 6.87 -0.07
C VAL A 52 1.90 8.02 -0.10
N GLY A 53 1.27 8.37 1.02
CA GLY A 53 0.43 9.56 1.16
C GLY A 53 1.24 10.86 1.03
N ALA A 54 2.39 10.92 1.68
CA ALA A 54 3.32 12.05 1.57
C ALA A 54 3.89 12.16 0.14
N LEU A 55 4.32 11.05 -0.45
CA LEU A 55 4.75 11.01 -1.85
C LEU A 55 3.64 11.56 -2.77
N SER A 56 2.43 11.03 -2.62
CA SER A 56 1.29 11.37 -3.50
C SER A 56 0.95 12.85 -3.44
N SER A 57 0.87 13.45 -2.26
CA SER A 57 0.53 14.87 -2.12
C SER A 57 1.62 15.79 -2.67
N MET A 58 2.91 15.49 -2.42
CA MET A 58 4.01 16.29 -2.96
C MET A 58 4.11 16.19 -4.48
N VAL A 59 3.93 14.99 -5.04
CA VAL A 59 3.92 14.78 -6.50
C VAL A 59 2.71 15.46 -7.14
N ALA A 60 1.51 15.32 -6.56
CA ALA A 60 0.32 16.01 -7.04
C ALA A 60 0.53 17.53 -7.07
N ALA A 61 1.00 18.12 -5.97
CA ALA A 61 1.31 19.56 -5.89
C ALA A 61 2.37 19.99 -6.93
N HIS A 62 3.40 19.16 -7.15
CA HIS A 62 4.45 19.45 -8.14
C HIS A 62 3.89 19.55 -9.56
N TYR A 63 2.99 18.67 -9.92
CA TYR A 63 2.34 18.64 -11.24
C TYR A 63 1.10 19.53 -11.35
N GLY A 64 0.74 20.27 -10.28
CA GLY A 64 -0.39 21.19 -10.27
C GLY A 64 -1.76 20.53 -10.11
N TYR A 65 -1.80 19.32 -9.55
CA TYR A 65 -3.04 18.69 -9.11
C TYR A 65 -3.37 19.11 -7.69
N ASP A 66 -4.64 19.31 -7.41
CA ASP A 66 -5.16 19.70 -6.09
C ASP A 66 -5.81 18.55 -5.33
N LYS A 67 -5.79 17.34 -5.91
CA LYS A 67 -6.39 16.14 -5.31
C LYS A 67 -5.55 14.88 -5.55
N ILE A 68 -5.63 13.97 -4.56
CA ILE A 68 -5.22 12.58 -4.67
C ILE A 68 -6.40 11.68 -4.30
N GLY A 69 -6.37 10.42 -4.74
CA GLY A 69 -7.43 9.45 -4.49
C GLY A 69 -6.97 8.23 -3.71
N ILE A 70 -7.89 7.59 -2.98
CA ILE A 70 -7.70 6.26 -2.41
C ILE A 70 -8.95 5.42 -2.67
N VAL A 71 -8.77 4.28 -3.33
CA VAL A 71 -9.81 3.28 -3.57
C VAL A 71 -9.61 2.14 -2.58
N LEU A 72 -10.60 1.95 -1.70
CA LEU A 72 -10.57 0.96 -0.64
C LEU A 72 -11.57 -0.16 -0.92
N GLY A 73 -11.26 -1.37 -0.47
CA GLY A 73 -12.15 -2.53 -0.61
C GLY A 73 -13.35 -2.48 0.33
N ILE A 74 -13.41 -3.37 1.31
CA ILE A 74 -14.49 -3.44 2.30
C ILE A 74 -14.16 -2.54 3.49
N GLU A 75 -15.15 -1.85 4.05
CA GLU A 75 -14.97 -0.98 5.22
C GLU A 75 -14.80 -1.81 6.50
N ILE A 76 -13.56 -2.06 6.89
CA ILE A 76 -13.16 -2.88 8.04
C ILE A 76 -11.89 -2.32 8.69
N PRO A 77 -11.60 -2.71 9.96
CA PRO A 77 -10.48 -2.20 10.74
C PRO A 77 -9.12 -2.23 10.06
N VAL A 78 -8.78 -3.29 9.33
CA VAL A 78 -7.51 -3.38 8.62
C VAL A 78 -7.37 -2.25 7.59
N LEU A 79 -8.46 -1.93 6.86
CA LEU A 79 -8.44 -0.88 5.85
C LEU A 79 -8.46 0.53 6.47
N TYR A 80 -8.97 0.70 7.69
CA TYR A 80 -8.87 1.97 8.41
C TYR A 80 -7.43 2.39 8.67
N LYS A 81 -6.50 1.42 8.87
CA LYS A 81 -5.08 1.73 9.03
C LYS A 81 -4.49 2.34 7.76
N PHE A 82 -4.84 1.79 6.59
CA PHE A 82 -4.39 2.34 5.31
C PHE A 82 -4.90 3.78 5.10
N GLU A 83 -6.19 4.01 5.31
CA GLU A 83 -6.79 5.33 5.19
C GLU A 83 -6.15 6.33 6.16
N ALA A 84 -6.02 5.95 7.44
CA ALA A 84 -5.44 6.80 8.47
C ALA A 84 -4.01 7.25 8.15
N GLY A 85 -3.18 6.31 7.73
CA GLY A 85 -1.81 6.58 7.32
C GLY A 85 -1.74 7.48 6.08
N TYR A 86 -2.56 7.22 5.07
CA TYR A 86 -2.57 8.00 3.83
C TYR A 86 -2.99 9.45 4.07
N ARG A 87 -4.04 9.68 4.90
CA ARG A 87 -4.46 11.03 5.34
C ARG A 87 -3.34 11.76 6.07
N PHE A 88 -2.73 11.11 7.07
CA PHE A 88 -1.59 11.68 7.79
C PHE A 88 -0.46 12.08 6.82
N GLY A 89 -0.08 11.15 5.93
CA GLY A 89 0.97 11.37 4.94
C GLY A 89 0.66 12.54 4.00
N MET A 90 -0.57 12.64 3.51
CA MET A 90 -1.02 13.75 2.67
C MET A 90 -0.81 15.11 3.36
N HIS A 91 -1.27 15.24 4.61
CA HIS A 91 -1.10 16.49 5.37
C HIS A 91 0.37 16.81 5.65
N TRP A 92 1.16 15.79 6.00
CA TRP A 92 2.59 15.95 6.20
C TRP A 92 3.28 16.39 4.90
N GLY A 93 2.94 15.76 3.77
CA GLY A 93 3.49 16.10 2.46
C GLY A 93 3.12 17.49 1.97
N ASN A 94 1.88 17.94 2.21
CA ASN A 94 1.45 19.32 1.95
C ASN A 94 2.30 20.34 2.72
N ALA A 95 2.52 20.09 4.01
CA ALA A 95 3.37 20.94 4.85
C ALA A 95 4.83 20.93 4.36
N LYS A 96 5.37 19.76 4.04
CA LYS A 96 6.75 19.58 3.56
C LYS A 96 6.96 20.25 2.19
N TYR A 97 5.99 20.15 1.30
CA TYR A 97 6.04 20.84 0.02
C TYR A 97 6.12 22.35 0.20
N ALA A 98 5.30 22.90 1.10
CA ALA A 98 5.32 24.34 1.40
C ALA A 98 6.66 24.76 2.03
N GLU A 99 7.20 23.96 2.95
CA GLU A 99 8.51 24.18 3.58
C GLU A 99 9.63 24.28 2.55
N VAL A 100 9.71 23.29 1.63
CA VAL A 100 10.82 23.20 0.68
C VAL A 100 10.68 24.19 -0.48
N THR A 101 9.47 24.41 -0.97
CA THR A 101 9.27 25.20 -2.19
C THR A 101 8.87 26.65 -1.93
N GLY A 102 8.47 26.99 -0.71
CA GLY A 102 7.86 28.29 -0.38
C GLY A 102 6.47 28.49 -0.96
N LYS A 103 5.87 27.49 -1.60
CA LYS A 103 4.54 27.53 -2.20
C LYS A 103 3.56 26.71 -1.36
N LYS A 104 2.39 27.28 -1.07
CA LYS A 104 1.33 26.52 -0.39
C LYS A 104 0.93 25.32 -1.24
N ALA A 105 0.89 24.14 -0.63
CA ALA A 105 0.19 22.98 -1.15
C ALA A 105 -1.08 22.75 -0.32
N ASP A 106 -2.16 22.45 -0.99
CA ASP A 106 -3.48 22.22 -0.38
C ASP A 106 -4.16 21.06 -1.14
N VAL A 107 -3.38 19.99 -1.27
CA VAL A 107 -3.86 18.79 -1.96
C VAL A 107 -4.83 18.07 -1.04
N GLY A 108 -6.07 17.89 -1.52
CA GLY A 108 -7.13 17.21 -0.81
C GLY A 108 -7.25 15.74 -1.17
N LEU A 109 -8.08 15.00 -0.43
CA LEU A 109 -8.29 13.56 -0.58
C LEU A 109 -9.68 13.24 -1.13
N LEU A 110 -9.72 12.43 -2.16
CA LEU A 110 -10.92 11.70 -2.60
C LEU A 110 -10.82 10.26 -2.13
N TRP A 111 -11.87 9.74 -1.49
CA TRP A 111 -11.84 8.37 -0.97
C TRP A 111 -13.16 7.65 -1.18
N THR A 112 -13.09 6.33 -1.33
CA THR A 112 -14.28 5.49 -1.41
C THR A 112 -13.99 4.07 -0.98
N TYR A 113 -14.94 3.47 -0.26
CA TYR A 113 -15.00 2.03 -0.02
C TYR A 113 -15.93 1.40 -1.04
N THR A 114 -15.42 0.49 -1.86
CA THR A 114 -16.17 -0.14 -2.95
C THR A 114 -17.09 -1.28 -2.47
N GLY A 115 -16.87 -1.76 -1.23
CA GLY A 115 -17.59 -2.89 -0.63
C GLY A 115 -17.18 -4.26 -1.17
N THR A 116 -16.05 -4.35 -1.89
CA THR A 116 -15.59 -5.60 -2.51
C THR A 116 -14.08 -5.60 -2.73
N PHE A 117 -13.49 -6.81 -2.91
CA PHE A 117 -12.11 -6.99 -3.37
C PHE A 117 -12.05 -7.72 -4.72
N SER A 118 -13.19 -8.05 -5.35
CA SER A 118 -13.23 -8.89 -6.54
C SER A 118 -13.93 -8.25 -7.75
N ASP A 119 -14.66 -7.18 -7.56
CA ASP A 119 -15.39 -6.49 -8.65
C ASP A 119 -14.49 -5.40 -9.27
N ILE A 120 -13.70 -5.79 -10.26
CA ILE A 120 -12.76 -4.92 -10.97
C ILE A 120 -13.44 -3.68 -11.57
N ALA A 121 -14.67 -3.84 -12.05
CA ALA A 121 -15.43 -2.72 -12.64
C ALA A 121 -15.72 -1.60 -11.62
N LYS A 122 -15.90 -1.95 -10.34
CA LYS A 122 -16.06 -0.93 -9.29
C LYS A 122 -14.80 -0.14 -9.04
N GLY A 123 -13.62 -0.76 -9.13
CA GLY A 123 -12.33 -0.04 -9.09
C GLY A 123 -12.25 0.97 -10.22
N LYS A 124 -12.51 0.53 -11.47
CA LYS A 124 -12.51 1.42 -12.63
C LYS A 124 -13.43 2.61 -12.45
N VAL A 125 -14.70 2.39 -12.12
CA VAL A 125 -15.71 3.46 -11.93
C VAL A 125 -15.29 4.43 -10.81
N ALA A 126 -14.77 3.91 -9.69
CA ALA A 126 -14.29 4.74 -8.59
C ALA A 126 -13.12 5.65 -9.04
N THR A 127 -12.17 5.08 -9.76
CA THR A 127 -11.01 5.82 -10.28
C THR A 127 -11.42 6.83 -11.34
N GLU A 128 -12.28 6.49 -12.29
CA GLU A 128 -12.83 7.44 -13.27
C GLU A 128 -13.49 8.64 -12.60
N ALA A 129 -14.26 8.41 -11.54
CA ALA A 129 -14.90 9.49 -10.78
C ALA A 129 -13.89 10.40 -10.07
N MET A 130 -12.80 9.84 -9.55
CA MET A 130 -11.72 10.61 -8.92
C MET A 130 -10.90 11.40 -9.96
N LEU A 131 -10.58 10.79 -11.11
CA LEU A 131 -9.89 11.45 -12.21
C LEU A 131 -10.70 12.60 -12.81
N ALA A 132 -12.03 12.45 -12.91
CA ALA A 132 -12.93 13.51 -13.33
C ALA A 132 -12.96 14.69 -12.36
N GLN A 133 -12.63 14.48 -11.08
CA GLN A 133 -12.50 15.49 -10.05
C GLN A 133 -11.08 16.05 -9.91
N GLY A 134 -10.15 15.66 -10.78
CA GLY A 134 -8.79 16.19 -10.84
C GLY A 134 -7.77 15.47 -9.97
N ALA A 135 -8.00 14.21 -9.59
CA ALA A 135 -6.98 13.44 -8.87
C ALA A 135 -5.74 13.21 -9.73
N GLY A 136 -4.56 13.50 -9.18
CA GLY A 136 -3.26 13.29 -9.84
C GLY A 136 -2.59 11.96 -9.51
N LEU A 137 -2.99 11.33 -8.43
CA LEU A 137 -2.56 9.97 -8.03
C LEU A 137 -3.73 9.21 -7.42
N ILE A 138 -3.77 7.90 -7.68
CA ILE A 138 -4.77 6.99 -7.13
C ILE A 138 -4.06 5.86 -6.37
N TYR A 139 -4.34 5.73 -5.09
CA TYR A 139 -3.85 4.62 -4.26
C TYR A 139 -4.87 3.49 -4.25
N ASN A 140 -4.49 2.33 -4.79
CA ASN A 140 -5.30 1.11 -4.71
C ASN A 140 -5.09 0.42 -3.37
N VAL A 141 -6.14 0.29 -2.56
CA VAL A 141 -6.16 -0.51 -1.32
C VAL A 141 -7.28 -1.55 -1.40
N ALA A 142 -7.39 -2.16 -2.55
CA ALA A 142 -8.50 -3.09 -2.85
C ALA A 142 -8.03 -4.31 -3.67
N GLY A 143 -6.72 -4.64 -3.62
CA GLY A 143 -6.17 -5.81 -4.30
C GLY A 143 -6.51 -5.84 -5.81
N PRO A 144 -7.24 -6.87 -6.29
CA PRO A 144 -7.58 -7.03 -7.71
C PRO A 144 -8.31 -5.85 -8.37
N LEU A 145 -8.97 -4.98 -7.59
CA LEU A 145 -9.63 -3.80 -8.14
C LEU A 145 -8.63 -2.84 -8.80
N GLY A 146 -7.35 -2.91 -8.40
CA GLY A 146 -6.27 -2.14 -9.02
C GLY A 146 -6.08 -2.38 -10.52
N ILE A 147 -6.58 -3.50 -11.05
CA ILE A 147 -6.62 -3.72 -12.50
C ILE A 147 -7.58 -2.71 -13.16
N GLY A 148 -8.75 -2.48 -12.54
CA GLY A 148 -9.70 -1.46 -12.99
C GLY A 148 -9.17 -0.04 -12.82
N ASP A 149 -8.48 0.24 -11.71
CA ASP A 149 -7.83 1.53 -11.47
C ASP A 149 -6.79 1.84 -12.55
N LEU A 150 -5.97 0.84 -12.89
CA LEU A 150 -4.95 0.93 -13.94
C LEU A 150 -5.58 1.17 -15.32
N GLU A 151 -6.68 0.47 -15.64
CA GLU A 151 -7.41 0.64 -16.89
C GLU A 151 -7.95 2.07 -17.00
N ALA A 152 -8.62 2.58 -15.95
CA ALA A 152 -9.14 3.95 -15.92
C ALA A 152 -8.04 5.01 -16.11
N ILE A 153 -6.90 4.86 -15.45
CA ILE A 153 -5.75 5.76 -15.61
C ILE A 153 -5.20 5.70 -17.03
N THR A 154 -5.10 4.50 -17.61
CA THR A 154 -4.58 4.30 -18.96
C THR A 154 -5.48 4.97 -19.98
N GLU A 155 -6.78 4.70 -19.96
CA GLU A 155 -7.77 5.31 -20.84
C GLU A 155 -7.81 6.85 -20.71
N HIS A 156 -7.71 7.36 -19.46
CA HIS A 156 -7.65 8.80 -19.23
C HIS A 156 -6.42 9.46 -19.87
N LEU A 157 -5.27 8.81 -19.82
CA LEU A 157 -4.04 9.31 -20.46
C LEU A 157 -4.12 9.23 -21.99
N GLU A 158 -4.61 8.11 -22.52
CA GLU A 158 -4.79 7.89 -23.95
C GLU A 158 -5.76 8.91 -24.57
N ALA A 159 -6.87 9.20 -23.89
CA ALA A 159 -7.82 10.23 -24.30
C ALA A 159 -7.18 11.63 -24.39
N LYS A 160 -6.08 11.85 -23.68
CA LYS A 160 -5.29 13.09 -23.71
C LYS A 160 -4.06 13.01 -24.63
N GLY A 161 -3.91 11.91 -25.37
CA GLY A 161 -2.75 11.67 -26.26
C GLY A 161 -1.43 11.48 -25.51
N LYS A 162 -1.48 11.00 -24.24
CA LYS A 162 -0.30 10.80 -23.38
C LYS A 162 -0.04 9.31 -23.20
N SER A 163 1.22 8.90 -23.30
CA SER A 163 1.68 7.53 -23.00
C SER A 163 2.25 7.38 -21.59
N ALA A 164 2.64 8.48 -20.93
CA ALA A 164 3.25 8.48 -19.61
C ALA A 164 2.93 9.78 -18.85
N GLY A 165 3.34 9.83 -17.57
CA GLY A 165 3.11 10.98 -16.69
C GLY A 165 1.84 10.84 -15.85
N PRO A 166 1.55 11.85 -15.01
CA PRO A 166 0.36 11.80 -14.17
C PRO A 166 -0.94 11.89 -14.98
N PRO A 167 -2.04 11.27 -14.47
CA PRO A 167 -2.17 10.64 -13.16
C PRO A 167 -1.39 9.34 -13.04
N PHE A 168 -0.87 9.06 -11.81
CA PHE A 168 -0.19 7.82 -11.49
C PHE A 168 -1.03 6.95 -10.56
N MET A 169 -0.69 5.68 -10.48
CA MET A 169 -1.20 4.75 -9.47
C MET A 169 -0.15 4.52 -8.37
N ILE A 170 -0.63 4.25 -7.16
CA ILE A 170 0.15 3.68 -6.07
C ILE A 170 -0.36 2.26 -5.84
N GLY A 171 0.55 1.29 -5.85
CA GLY A 171 0.25 -0.11 -5.62
C GLY A 171 0.16 -0.48 -4.14
N VAL A 172 -0.34 -1.69 -3.85
CA VAL A 172 -0.54 -2.20 -2.49
C VAL A 172 -0.06 -3.63 -2.31
N ASP A 173 0.36 -3.95 -1.10
CA ASP A 173 0.78 -5.25 -0.59
C ASP A 173 2.04 -5.82 -1.26
N ALA A 174 1.99 -6.22 -2.52
CA ALA A 174 3.15 -6.63 -3.30
C ALA A 174 3.71 -5.50 -4.15
N ASN A 175 4.90 -5.68 -4.71
CA ASN A 175 5.41 -4.77 -5.74
C ASN A 175 4.52 -4.86 -6.98
N GLN A 176 3.85 -3.77 -7.34
CA GLN A 176 3.00 -3.63 -8.51
C GLN A 176 3.59 -2.66 -9.54
N ASP A 177 4.83 -2.21 -9.33
CA ASP A 177 5.50 -1.18 -10.12
C ASP A 177 5.70 -1.57 -11.59
N TYR A 178 5.67 -2.87 -11.90
CA TYR A 178 5.75 -3.42 -13.25
C TYR A 178 4.48 -3.20 -14.09
N LEU A 179 3.33 -2.95 -13.44
CA LEU A 179 2.05 -2.81 -14.13
C LEU A 179 2.05 -1.61 -15.08
N GLY A 180 1.33 -1.77 -16.21
CA GLY A 180 1.30 -0.76 -17.26
C GLY A 180 2.69 -0.51 -17.87
N ASP A 181 3.45 -1.58 -18.05
CA ASP A 181 4.80 -1.59 -18.63
C ASP A 181 5.79 -0.66 -17.90
N GLY A 182 5.59 -0.48 -16.59
CA GLY A 182 6.40 0.42 -15.77
C GLY A 182 6.08 1.92 -15.91
N HIS A 183 4.99 2.28 -16.58
CA HIS A 183 4.63 3.70 -16.82
C HIS A 183 3.52 4.24 -15.91
N ARG A 184 2.89 3.40 -15.09
CA ARG A 184 1.65 3.75 -14.39
C ARG A 184 1.78 3.78 -12.89
N VAL A 185 2.49 2.81 -12.31
CA VAL A 185 2.61 2.66 -10.85
C VAL A 185 3.90 3.32 -10.38
N LEU A 186 3.77 4.48 -9.73
CA LEU A 186 4.90 5.29 -9.30
C LEU A 186 5.68 4.63 -8.16
N ALA A 187 4.96 4.00 -7.24
CA ALA A 187 5.49 3.24 -6.12
C ALA A 187 4.41 2.28 -5.60
N SER A 188 4.81 1.27 -4.83
CA SER A 188 3.91 0.37 -4.11
C SER A 188 4.16 0.47 -2.61
N MET A 189 3.09 0.55 -1.82
CA MET A 189 3.16 0.31 -0.39
C MET A 189 3.22 -1.20 -0.18
N MET A 190 4.40 -1.69 0.20
CA MET A 190 4.64 -3.12 0.34
C MET A 190 4.35 -3.60 1.75
N LYS A 191 3.51 -4.62 1.85
CA LYS A 191 3.28 -5.42 3.04
C LYS A 191 3.88 -6.81 2.80
N ARG A 192 4.96 -7.09 3.51
CA ARG A 192 5.80 -8.28 3.30
C ARG A 192 5.14 -9.52 3.90
N VAL A 193 4.05 -9.96 3.26
CA VAL A 193 3.31 -11.20 3.59
C VAL A 193 4.25 -12.41 3.51
N ASP A 194 5.13 -12.43 2.55
CA ASP A 194 6.18 -13.42 2.38
C ASP A 194 7.07 -13.55 3.64
N LEU A 195 7.49 -12.40 4.21
CA LEU A 195 8.28 -12.37 5.43
C LEU A 195 7.49 -12.93 6.63
N GLY A 196 6.19 -12.59 6.72
CA GLY A 196 5.30 -13.13 7.75
C GLY A 196 5.17 -14.66 7.67
N VAL A 197 4.92 -15.18 6.47
CA VAL A 197 4.83 -16.63 6.23
C VAL A 197 6.17 -17.31 6.50
N TYR A 198 7.27 -16.71 6.03
CA TYR A 198 8.61 -17.24 6.26
C TYR A 198 8.92 -17.34 7.75
N SER A 199 8.65 -16.28 8.53
CA SER A 199 8.89 -16.26 9.97
C SER A 199 8.11 -17.33 10.72
N ALA A 200 6.86 -17.60 10.32
CA ALA A 200 6.06 -18.66 10.89
C ALA A 200 6.68 -20.06 10.59
N ILE A 201 7.11 -20.29 9.36
CA ILE A 201 7.79 -21.54 8.96
C ILE A 201 9.09 -21.71 9.74
N GLU A 202 9.93 -20.68 9.75
CA GLU A 202 11.23 -20.68 10.43
C GLU A 202 11.08 -20.97 11.94
N SER A 203 10.08 -20.37 12.59
CA SER A 203 9.80 -20.62 14.01
C SER A 203 9.46 -22.08 14.31
N VAL A 204 8.77 -22.75 13.39
CA VAL A 204 8.47 -24.18 13.53
C VAL A 204 9.72 -25.04 13.31
N VAL A 205 10.51 -24.74 12.28
CA VAL A 205 11.75 -25.45 11.98
C VAL A 205 12.74 -25.36 13.13
N ASN A 206 12.87 -24.18 13.73
CA ASN A 206 13.78 -23.90 14.84
C ASN A 206 13.23 -24.33 16.21
N GLY A 207 12.00 -24.86 16.28
CA GLY A 207 11.37 -25.25 17.55
C GLY A 207 11.00 -24.08 18.47
N THR A 208 10.94 -22.86 17.94
CA THR A 208 10.65 -21.61 18.69
C THR A 208 9.21 -21.12 18.51
N PHE A 209 8.38 -21.87 17.79
CA PHE A 209 6.99 -21.48 17.51
C PHE A 209 6.22 -21.18 18.81
N LYS A 210 5.57 -20.02 18.82
CA LYS A 210 4.64 -19.59 19.85
C LYS A 210 3.37 -19.05 19.21
N GLY A 211 2.21 -19.44 19.72
CA GLY A 211 0.96 -18.76 19.40
C GLY A 211 0.93 -17.35 19.97
N GLY A 212 0.01 -16.54 19.45
CA GLY A 212 -0.17 -15.15 19.82
C GLY A 212 0.17 -14.16 18.71
N VAL A 213 0.02 -12.88 19.00
CA VAL A 213 0.14 -11.80 18.01
C VAL A 213 1.58 -11.40 17.77
N GLN A 214 1.94 -11.28 16.50
CA GLN A 214 3.19 -10.67 16.03
C GLN A 214 2.83 -9.50 15.11
N ILE A 215 3.49 -8.35 15.31
CA ILE A 215 3.30 -7.17 14.47
C ILE A 215 4.56 -6.93 13.65
N LEU A 216 4.36 -6.87 12.33
CA LEU A 216 5.39 -6.52 11.37
C LEU A 216 5.21 -5.08 10.91
N GLY A 217 6.31 -4.34 10.81
CA GLY A 217 6.30 -2.93 10.46
C GLY A 217 7.61 -2.49 9.82
N PRO A 218 7.86 -1.17 9.69
CA PRO A 218 9.12 -0.67 9.15
C PRO A 218 10.35 -1.11 9.94
N HIS A 219 10.20 -1.29 11.25
CA HIS A 219 11.29 -1.65 12.18
C HIS A 219 11.89 -3.04 11.94
N ASN A 220 11.15 -3.93 11.29
CA ASN A 220 11.59 -5.31 10.99
C ASN A 220 11.41 -5.67 9.51
N GLY A 221 11.25 -4.68 8.63
CA GLY A 221 11.10 -4.87 7.19
C GLY A 221 9.75 -5.40 6.73
N GLY A 222 8.74 -5.50 7.63
CA GLY A 222 7.40 -5.99 7.31
C GLY A 222 6.56 -5.02 6.47
N ILE A 223 6.89 -3.73 6.52
CA ILE A 223 6.26 -2.66 5.74
C ILE A 223 7.35 -1.80 5.11
N ALA A 224 7.19 -1.49 3.83
CA ALA A 224 8.11 -0.65 3.07
C ALA A 224 7.37 0.10 1.95
N MET A 225 8.04 1.07 1.34
CA MET A 225 7.70 1.58 0.02
C MET A 225 8.68 0.98 -0.99
N SER A 226 8.18 0.60 -2.16
CA SER A 226 8.98 -0.06 -3.21
C SER A 226 10.17 0.78 -3.68
N GLY A 227 11.27 0.09 -3.93
CA GLY A 227 12.48 0.62 -4.51
C GLY A 227 12.92 -0.16 -5.76
N LYS A 228 14.05 0.25 -6.33
CA LYS A 228 14.59 -0.36 -7.55
C LYS A 228 14.87 -1.86 -7.42
N GLN A 229 15.39 -2.28 -6.26
CA GLN A 229 15.69 -3.69 -6.02
C GLN A 229 14.41 -4.51 -5.92
N ASP A 230 13.38 -3.98 -5.25
CA ASP A 230 12.10 -4.68 -5.11
C ASP A 230 11.42 -4.92 -6.46
N LEU A 231 11.50 -3.95 -7.38
CA LEU A 231 11.01 -4.12 -8.75
C LEU A 231 11.82 -5.17 -9.50
N ALA A 232 13.15 -5.15 -9.41
CA ALA A 232 14.01 -6.12 -10.09
C ALA A 232 13.71 -7.56 -9.61
N ASP A 233 13.62 -7.76 -8.30
CA ASP A 233 13.31 -9.07 -7.72
C ASP A 233 11.92 -9.56 -8.13
N PHE A 234 10.93 -8.65 -8.20
CA PHE A 234 9.57 -9.00 -8.60
C PHE A 234 9.47 -9.33 -10.10
N ILE A 235 10.20 -8.61 -10.95
CA ILE A 235 10.28 -8.93 -12.39
C ILE A 235 10.89 -10.32 -12.58
N GLU A 236 11.99 -10.65 -11.88
CA GLU A 236 12.59 -11.99 -11.95
C GLU A 236 11.61 -13.08 -11.50
N PHE A 237 10.86 -12.84 -10.42
CA PHE A 237 9.82 -13.74 -9.96
C PHE A 237 8.71 -13.90 -11.01
N GLY A 238 8.25 -12.79 -11.61
CA GLY A 238 7.24 -12.79 -12.66
C GLY A 238 7.68 -13.53 -13.93
N VAL A 239 8.92 -13.34 -14.33
CA VAL A 239 9.51 -14.06 -15.48
C VAL A 239 9.61 -15.55 -15.18
N SER A 240 10.08 -15.93 -13.98
CA SER A 240 10.19 -17.34 -13.56
C SER A 240 8.82 -18.01 -13.52
N GLY A 241 7.77 -17.27 -13.15
CA GLY A 241 6.39 -17.75 -13.10
C GLY A 241 5.64 -17.66 -14.43
N GLY A 242 6.23 -17.11 -15.48
CA GLY A 242 5.60 -16.92 -16.79
C GLY A 242 4.52 -15.83 -16.82
N ALA A 243 4.52 -14.92 -15.85
CA ALA A 243 3.60 -13.78 -15.78
C ALA A 243 4.15 -12.52 -16.47
N ILE A 244 5.46 -12.46 -16.66
CA ILE A 244 6.17 -11.40 -17.37
C ILE A 244 7.02 -12.07 -18.46
N GLU A 245 6.93 -11.56 -19.69
CA GLU A 245 7.79 -12.03 -20.76
C GLU A 245 9.24 -11.59 -20.49
N SER A 246 10.21 -12.47 -20.71
CA SER A 246 11.62 -12.16 -20.47
C SER A 246 12.12 -11.00 -21.36
N SER A 247 11.52 -10.79 -22.53
CA SER A 247 11.79 -9.69 -23.45
C SER A 247 11.42 -8.33 -22.87
N ASP A 248 10.45 -8.26 -21.96
CA ASP A 248 9.86 -7.02 -21.49
C ASP A 248 10.58 -6.48 -20.23
N ARG A 249 11.40 -7.32 -19.60
CA ARG A 249 12.16 -7.03 -18.37
C ARG A 249 12.86 -5.68 -18.38
N ASP A 250 13.72 -5.48 -19.36
CA ASP A 250 14.56 -4.27 -19.45
C ASP A 250 13.72 -3.03 -19.76
N GLN A 251 12.67 -3.20 -20.57
CA GLN A 251 11.76 -2.10 -20.94
C GLN A 251 10.95 -1.65 -19.72
N ILE A 252 10.36 -2.58 -18.95
CA ILE A 252 9.62 -2.28 -17.73
C ILE A 252 10.52 -1.52 -16.74
N SER A 253 11.72 -2.04 -16.49
CA SER A 253 12.67 -1.42 -15.57
C SER A 253 13.07 -0.02 -16.00
N SER A 254 13.37 0.17 -17.31
CA SER A 254 13.78 1.45 -17.86
C SER A 254 12.64 2.48 -17.80
N ASN A 255 11.43 2.08 -18.11
CA ASN A 255 10.24 2.93 -18.07
C ASN A 255 9.98 3.44 -16.66
N TRP A 256 10.02 2.53 -15.67
CA TRP A 256 9.78 2.87 -14.28
C TRP A 256 10.88 3.79 -13.72
N ILE A 257 12.13 3.53 -14.05
CA ILE A 257 13.24 4.42 -13.65
C ILE A 257 13.04 5.81 -14.26
N ALA A 258 12.74 5.91 -15.55
CA ALA A 258 12.50 7.18 -16.21
C ALA A 258 11.31 7.95 -15.61
N MET A 259 10.24 7.25 -15.24
CA MET A 259 9.09 7.86 -14.56
C MET A 259 9.49 8.44 -13.21
N ARG A 260 10.26 7.71 -12.41
CA ARG A 260 10.71 8.17 -11.07
C ARG A 260 11.75 9.29 -11.16
N ASP A 261 12.65 9.22 -12.12
CA ASP A 261 13.68 10.25 -12.35
C ASP A 261 13.07 11.59 -12.80
N ALA A 262 11.86 11.58 -13.36
CA ALA A 262 11.11 12.79 -13.68
C ALA A 262 10.53 13.49 -12.44
N ILE A 263 10.50 12.82 -11.29
CA ILE A 263 10.07 13.41 -10.01
C ILE A 263 11.27 14.08 -9.36
N PRO A 264 11.15 15.32 -8.87
CA PRO A 264 12.25 16.01 -8.22
C PRO A 264 12.87 15.22 -7.06
N GLY A 265 14.20 15.12 -7.03
CA GLY A 265 14.93 14.31 -6.05
C GLY A 265 14.59 14.65 -4.60
N TRP A 266 14.36 15.93 -4.28
CA TRP A 266 13.98 16.35 -2.94
C TRP A 266 12.66 15.72 -2.42
N ILE A 267 11.75 15.31 -3.31
CA ILE A 267 10.51 14.62 -2.91
C ILE A 267 10.85 13.23 -2.37
N TRP A 268 11.76 12.51 -3.01
CA TRP A 268 12.24 11.21 -2.53
C TRP A 268 13.02 11.34 -1.21
N ASP A 269 13.83 12.40 -1.09
CA ASP A 269 14.56 12.72 0.16
C ASP A 269 13.57 13.02 1.30
N ALA A 270 12.50 13.76 1.02
CA ALA A 270 11.46 14.06 2.00
C ALA A 270 10.71 12.79 2.47
N VAL A 271 10.40 11.87 1.56
CA VAL A 271 9.80 10.58 1.95
C VAL A 271 10.76 9.76 2.81
N THR A 272 12.05 9.78 2.49
CA THR A 272 13.10 9.12 3.29
C THR A 272 13.21 9.76 4.68
N GLU A 273 13.11 11.08 4.78
CA GLU A 273 13.05 11.81 6.06
C GLU A 273 11.85 11.36 6.90
N LEU A 274 10.65 11.32 6.29
CA LEU A 274 9.46 10.84 6.99
C LEU A 274 9.62 9.39 7.46
N GLN A 275 10.21 8.52 6.66
CA GLN A 275 10.50 7.14 7.05
C GLN A 275 11.42 7.10 8.28
N GLY A 276 12.45 7.93 8.32
CA GLY A 276 13.33 8.08 9.49
C GLY A 276 12.60 8.58 10.73
N GLN A 277 11.71 9.56 10.57
CA GLN A 277 10.88 10.09 11.66
C GLN A 277 9.91 9.03 12.20
N ILE A 278 9.28 8.23 11.33
CA ILE A 278 8.39 7.12 11.72
C ILE A 278 9.20 6.04 12.46
N SER A 279 10.35 5.67 11.94
CA SER A 279 11.20 4.62 12.51
C SER A 279 11.77 5.00 13.89
N SER A 280 12.07 6.27 14.11
CA SER A 280 12.56 6.79 15.40
C SER A 280 11.44 7.11 16.39
N GLY A 281 10.17 7.09 15.96
CA GLY A 281 9.03 7.54 16.77
C GLY A 281 8.86 9.06 16.84
N ALA A 282 9.62 9.83 16.08
CA ALA A 282 9.47 11.29 15.99
C ALA A 282 8.19 11.72 15.26
N ALA A 283 7.70 10.88 14.35
CA ALA A 283 6.38 11.01 13.73
C ALA A 283 5.49 9.84 14.16
N GLU A 284 4.42 10.16 14.90
CA GLU A 284 3.41 9.18 15.32
C GLU A 284 2.29 9.13 14.28
N VAL A 285 2.28 8.07 13.47
CA VAL A 285 1.25 7.86 12.46
C VAL A 285 0.02 7.26 13.12
N PRO A 286 -1.17 7.89 13.00
CA PRO A 286 -2.39 7.36 13.58
C PRO A 286 -2.77 6.01 12.95
N CYS A 287 -3.36 5.14 13.76
CA CYS A 287 -3.66 3.78 13.33
C CYS A 287 -5.10 3.62 12.79
N GLY A 288 -6.04 4.44 13.22
CA GLY A 288 -7.47 4.34 12.81
C GLY A 288 -8.22 3.14 13.40
N TRP A 289 -7.53 2.27 14.11
CA TRP A 289 -8.09 1.08 14.77
C TRP A 289 -7.46 0.82 16.15
N CYS A 290 -6.55 1.67 16.61
CA CYS A 290 -5.86 1.50 17.88
C CYS A 290 -6.54 2.35 18.98
N ALA A 291 -5.96 3.52 19.29
CA ALA A 291 -6.52 4.45 20.26
C ALA A 291 -7.56 5.39 19.64
N ASP A 292 -7.31 5.82 18.37
CA ASP A 292 -8.20 6.73 17.64
C ASP A 292 -9.12 5.93 16.72
N THR A 293 -10.37 6.34 16.58
CA THR A 293 -11.29 5.79 15.58
C THR A 293 -11.01 6.40 14.21
N ILE A 294 -11.46 5.77 13.13
CA ILE A 294 -11.36 6.36 11.80
C ILE A 294 -12.11 7.68 11.67
N GLY A 295 -13.20 7.85 12.43
CA GLY A 295 -13.94 9.12 12.52
C GLY A 295 -13.11 10.25 13.13
N ASP A 296 -12.36 9.97 14.20
CA ASP A 296 -11.44 10.94 14.81
C ASP A 296 -10.31 11.33 13.84
N ILE A 297 -9.80 10.33 13.10
CA ILE A 297 -8.75 10.55 12.09
C ILE A 297 -9.27 11.43 10.95
N ARG A 298 -10.46 11.17 10.43
CA ARG A 298 -11.09 12.00 9.38
C ARG A 298 -11.31 13.44 9.85
N ALA A 299 -11.66 13.63 11.12
CA ALA A 299 -11.81 14.96 11.71
C ALA A 299 -10.47 15.70 11.89
N LYS A 300 -9.42 14.97 12.26
CA LYS A 300 -8.07 15.54 12.48
C LYS A 300 -7.30 15.79 11.18
N TYR A 301 -7.51 14.93 10.19
CA TYR A 301 -6.87 14.99 8.87
C TYR A 301 -7.98 14.98 7.79
N PRO A 302 -8.67 16.12 7.58
CA PRO A 302 -9.79 16.24 6.65
C PRO A 302 -9.35 16.04 5.19
N ASP A 303 -10.38 15.98 4.33
CA ASP A 303 -10.24 15.82 2.87
C ASP A 303 -9.65 17.04 2.18
#